data_8a24777bca001d92b0c2cd843e083d28
#
_entry.id   8a24777bca001d92b0c2cd843e083d28
#
_cell.length_a   1.000
_cell.length_b   1.000
_cell.length_c   1.000
_cell.angle_alpha   90.00
_cell.angle_beta   90.00
_cell.angle_gamma   90.00
#
_symmetry.space_group_name_H-M   'P 1'
#
loop_
_entity.id
_entity.type
_entity.pdbx_description
1 polymer ?
#
loop_
_entity_poly.entity_id
_entity_poly.type
_entity_poly.pdbx_seq_one_letter_code
_entity_poly.pdbx_strand_id
1 'polypeptide(L)'
;IRDRSKFKLPIQTQKIDFSEFNKMLSESYSDTTQSSESLAENIHEDVDLDSLVMDLPKTEDLLDDSTDSPVIRLINAILSEAIKDGASDIHIEPYEETLLIRFRTDGILKEKIRPSSRIAPLLNARIKIMSNLDIAERRIPQDGRMSLKLGERWVDIRVSTLPSSYGERIVLRLLDKADSSLDLKELGMTENLLQNYKSQLKNNSGIILVTGPTGSGKTTTLYSGLNYLNDQTRNILTVEDPIEYAIEGVGQTQVNNRVGLSF
;
A
#
# COMPACT_ATOMS: atom_id res chain seq x y z
N ILE A 1 20.79 -1.73 35.94
CA ILE A 1 20.60 -0.46 36.70
C ILE A 1 21.98 0.22 36.75
N ARG A 2 22.41 0.83 35.65
CA ARG A 2 23.79 1.34 35.58
C ARG A 2 23.95 2.85 35.56
N ASP A 3 22.97 3.68 35.75
CA ASP A 3 23.25 5.12 35.90
C ASP A 3 22.07 5.90 36.44
N ARG A 4 21.91 5.93 37.77
CA ARG A 4 20.94 6.81 38.45
C ARG A 4 21.37 8.30 38.42
N SER A 5 22.60 8.60 38.02
CA SER A 5 23.17 9.94 38.05
C SER A 5 22.66 10.85 36.94
N LYS A 6 22.04 10.30 35.88
CA LYS A 6 21.53 11.08 34.76
C LYS A 6 20.10 11.60 34.91
N PHE A 7 19.37 11.13 35.92
CA PHE A 7 17.98 11.55 36.14
C PHE A 7 17.87 12.55 37.31
N LYS A 8 17.28 13.70 37.03
CA LYS A 8 17.04 14.77 38.05
C LYS A 8 15.84 14.48 38.96
N LEU A 9 15.10 13.39 38.74
CA LEU A 9 13.91 13.02 39.51
C LEU A 9 14.16 11.70 40.28
N PRO A 10 13.47 11.48 41.43
CA PRO A 10 13.60 10.25 42.21
C PRO A 10 13.07 9.08 41.39
N ILE A 11 13.91 8.04 41.22
CA ILE A 11 13.56 6.83 40.49
C ILE A 11 13.00 5.80 41.48
N GLN A 12 11.76 5.37 41.25
CA GLN A 12 11.17 4.22 41.92
C GLN A 12 11.34 2.98 41.03
N THR A 13 11.72 1.86 41.63
CA THR A 13 11.90 0.58 40.93
C THR A 13 10.91 -0.42 41.47
N GLN A 14 10.18 -1.09 40.57
CA GLN A 14 9.26 -2.17 40.86
C GLN A 14 9.66 -3.42 40.09
N LYS A 15 9.55 -4.60 40.70
CA LYS A 15 9.77 -5.85 40.01
C LYS A 15 8.43 -6.32 39.44
N ILE A 16 8.38 -6.46 38.13
CA ILE A 16 7.21 -6.93 37.38
C ILE A 16 7.59 -8.19 36.60
N ASP A 17 6.62 -8.99 36.20
CA ASP A 17 6.87 -10.13 35.32
C ASP A 17 7.09 -9.69 33.85
N PHE A 18 7.54 -10.61 33.00
CA PHE A 18 7.90 -10.30 31.62
C PHE A 18 6.67 -9.92 30.76
N SER A 19 5.51 -10.47 31.05
CA SER A 19 4.27 -10.17 30.32
C SER A 19 3.76 -8.77 30.67
N GLU A 20 3.79 -8.42 31.95
CA GLU A 20 3.43 -7.09 32.45
C GLU A 20 4.43 -6.03 32.01
N PHE A 21 5.72 -6.36 31.93
CA PHE A 21 6.75 -5.49 31.37
C PHE A 21 6.49 -5.18 29.88
N ASN A 22 6.20 -6.20 29.07
CA ASN A 22 5.89 -6.00 27.66
C ASN A 22 4.60 -5.17 27.45
N LYS A 23 3.60 -5.37 28.29
CA LYS A 23 2.38 -4.56 28.24
C LYS A 23 2.65 -3.10 28.58
N MET A 24 3.36 -2.82 29.67
CA MET A 24 3.76 -1.45 30.05
C MET A 24 4.72 -0.82 29.02
N LEU A 25 5.58 -1.60 28.40
CA LEU A 25 6.45 -1.14 27.32
C LEU A 25 5.64 -0.73 26.11
N SER A 26 4.69 -1.54 25.67
CA SER A 26 3.81 -1.21 24.54
C SER A 26 2.94 0.02 24.83
N GLU A 27 2.40 0.15 26.04
CA GLU A 27 1.64 1.32 26.48
C GLU A 27 2.50 2.60 26.52
N SER A 28 3.76 2.51 27.02
CA SER A 28 4.65 3.68 27.14
C SER A 28 5.26 4.11 25.80
N TYR A 29 5.40 3.20 24.85
CA TYR A 29 5.86 3.51 23.49
C TYR A 29 4.72 3.89 22.55
N SER A 30 3.47 3.50 22.83
CA SER A 30 2.32 4.00 22.10
C SER A 30 2.05 5.49 22.37
N ASP A 31 2.42 6.02 23.52
CA ASP A 31 2.33 7.46 23.82
C ASP A 31 3.46 8.29 23.17
N THR A 32 4.56 7.68 22.72
CA THR A 32 5.72 8.40 22.15
C THR A 32 5.97 8.10 20.69
N THR A 33 5.37 7.06 20.17
CA THR A 33 5.33 6.73 18.75
C THR A 33 3.85 6.54 18.39
N GLN A 34 3.18 7.63 18.06
CA GLN A 34 2.06 7.54 17.14
C GLN A 34 2.66 7.13 15.79
N SER A 35 3.15 5.88 15.74
CA SER A 35 3.50 5.22 14.51
C SER A 35 2.24 5.07 13.68
N SER A 36 2.37 4.90 12.38
CA SER A 36 1.29 4.58 11.45
C SER A 36 0.34 3.46 11.94
N GLU A 37 0.75 2.68 12.96
CA GLU A 37 -0.06 1.67 13.63
C GLU A 37 -1.12 2.24 14.56
N SER A 38 -0.83 3.29 15.34
CA SER A 38 -1.82 3.92 16.23
C SER A 38 -2.82 4.81 15.48
N LEU A 39 -2.45 5.34 14.32
CA LEU A 39 -3.38 6.01 13.41
C LEU A 39 -4.34 5.01 12.76
N ALA A 40 -3.91 3.78 12.54
CA ALA A 40 -4.74 2.72 11.98
C ALA A 40 -5.81 2.20 12.98
N GLU A 41 -5.54 2.23 14.28
CA GLU A 41 -6.52 1.83 15.32
C GLU A 41 -7.60 2.88 15.58
N ASN A 42 -7.31 4.18 15.34
CA ASN A 42 -8.26 5.29 15.54
C ASN A 42 -9.15 5.60 14.33
N ILE A 43 -9.04 4.85 13.22
CA ILE A 43 -9.83 5.05 11.99
C ILE A 43 -11.29 4.57 12.12
N HIS A 44 -11.79 4.29 13.30
CA HIS A 44 -13.21 3.98 13.52
C HIS A 44 -14.10 5.22 13.72
N GLU A 45 -13.53 6.41 13.83
CA GLU A 45 -14.32 7.64 13.80
C GLU A 45 -14.51 8.08 12.34
N ASP A 46 -15.73 8.49 11.99
CA ASP A 46 -16.06 9.12 10.71
C ASP A 46 -15.30 10.45 10.60
N VAL A 47 -14.10 10.40 10.03
CA VAL A 47 -13.28 11.59 9.82
C VAL A 47 -13.84 12.34 8.62
N ASP A 48 -14.37 13.53 8.87
CA ASP A 48 -14.85 14.41 7.81
C ASP A 48 -13.66 14.99 7.03
N LEU A 49 -13.50 14.55 5.77
CA LEU A 49 -12.42 15.00 4.89
C LEU A 49 -12.47 16.53 4.64
N ASP A 50 -13.66 17.13 4.59
CA ASP A 50 -13.81 18.56 4.39
C ASP A 50 -13.27 19.36 5.59
N SER A 51 -13.44 18.85 6.81
CA SER A 51 -12.88 19.47 8.02
C SER A 51 -11.34 19.40 8.05
N LEU A 52 -10.74 18.28 7.64
CA LEU A 52 -9.29 18.15 7.55
C LEU A 52 -8.67 19.11 6.53
N VAL A 53 -9.36 19.36 5.42
CA VAL A 53 -8.90 20.31 4.40
C VAL A 53 -8.90 21.75 4.94
N MET A 54 -9.88 22.13 5.79
CA MET A 54 -9.96 23.45 6.38
C MET A 54 -8.83 23.71 7.40
N ASP A 55 -8.35 22.66 8.08
CA ASP A 55 -7.29 22.75 9.10
C ASP A 55 -5.87 22.76 8.51
N LEU A 56 -5.71 22.65 7.18
CA LEU A 56 -4.39 22.64 6.55
C LEU A 56 -3.70 23.99 6.67
N PRO A 57 -2.47 24.06 7.20
CA PRO A 57 -1.70 25.27 7.31
C PRO A 57 -1.35 25.84 5.92
N LYS A 58 -1.20 27.17 5.85
CA LYS A 58 -0.83 27.85 4.60
C LYS A 58 0.60 27.59 4.15
N THR A 59 1.45 27.16 5.05
CA THR A 59 2.86 26.81 4.83
C THR A 59 3.23 25.64 5.74
N GLU A 60 3.71 24.56 5.17
CA GLU A 60 4.17 23.37 5.87
C GLU A 60 5.61 23.05 5.46
N ASP A 61 6.44 22.61 6.42
CA ASP A 61 7.78 22.12 6.12
C ASP A 61 7.65 20.69 5.54
N LEU A 62 8.06 20.51 4.28
CA LEU A 62 8.01 19.24 3.56
C LEU A 62 8.91 18.15 4.18
N LEU A 63 9.85 18.56 5.05
CA LEU A 63 10.80 17.66 5.70
C LEU A 63 10.34 17.25 7.11
N ASP A 64 9.22 17.79 7.57
CA ASP A 64 8.65 17.39 8.86
C ASP A 64 8.06 15.97 8.75
N ASP A 65 8.80 15.02 9.33
CA ASP A 65 8.40 13.60 9.43
C ASP A 65 7.49 13.31 10.63
N SER A 66 7.00 14.36 11.32
CA SER A 66 6.04 14.15 12.40
C SER A 66 4.78 13.51 11.83
N THR A 67 4.36 12.42 12.44
CA THR A 67 3.12 11.71 12.13
C THR A 67 1.87 12.58 12.31
N ASP A 68 2.03 13.76 12.88
CA ASP A 68 0.99 14.76 13.14
C ASP A 68 0.80 15.78 12.01
N SER A 69 1.60 15.70 10.93
CA SER A 69 1.44 16.63 9.80
C SER A 69 0.03 16.53 9.20
N PRO A 70 -0.69 17.66 9.05
CA PRO A 70 -2.04 17.70 8.48
C PRO A 70 -2.15 17.04 7.10
N VAL A 71 -1.08 17.12 6.30
CA VAL A 71 -1.03 16.47 4.97
C VAL A 71 -1.01 14.95 5.10
N ILE A 72 -0.29 14.39 6.08
CA ILE A 72 -0.26 12.95 6.33
C ILE A 72 -1.62 12.47 6.79
N ARG A 73 -2.27 13.20 7.71
CA ARG A 73 -3.63 12.90 8.16
C ARG A 73 -4.63 12.92 7.00
N LEU A 74 -4.53 13.90 6.10
CA LEU A 74 -5.38 13.97 4.92
C LEU A 74 -5.16 12.78 3.97
N ILE A 75 -3.90 12.40 3.69
CA ILE A 75 -3.59 11.24 2.85
C ILE A 75 -4.17 9.96 3.47
N ASN A 76 -3.95 9.75 4.76
CA ASN A 76 -4.45 8.57 5.47
C ASN A 76 -5.99 8.52 5.46
N ALA A 77 -6.65 9.66 5.66
CA ALA A 77 -8.10 9.75 5.62
C ALA A 77 -8.65 9.45 4.21
N ILE A 78 -8.03 10.01 3.16
CA ILE A 78 -8.39 9.71 1.76
C ILE A 78 -8.25 8.20 1.47
N LEU A 79 -7.16 7.59 1.87
CA LEU A 79 -6.91 6.17 1.65
C LEU A 79 -7.90 5.29 2.42
N SER A 80 -8.16 5.62 3.68
CA SER A 80 -9.12 4.89 4.52
C SER A 80 -10.53 4.96 3.97
N GLU A 81 -10.96 6.13 3.54
CA GLU A 81 -12.29 6.32 2.95
C GLU A 81 -12.41 5.59 1.62
N ALA A 82 -11.38 5.64 0.76
CA ALA A 82 -11.38 4.93 -0.51
C ALA A 82 -11.50 3.41 -0.31
N ILE A 83 -10.84 2.85 0.71
CA ILE A 83 -10.94 1.43 1.04
C ILE A 83 -12.32 1.09 1.60
N LYS A 84 -12.88 1.91 2.49
CA LYS A 84 -14.26 1.74 2.99
C LYS A 84 -15.29 1.73 1.85
N ASP A 85 -15.08 2.59 0.85
CA ASP A 85 -15.96 2.69 -0.33
C ASP A 85 -15.73 1.59 -1.38
N GLY A 86 -14.75 0.70 -1.18
CA GLY A 86 -14.38 -0.33 -2.16
C GLY A 86 -13.85 0.26 -3.47
N ALA A 87 -13.16 1.39 -3.40
CA ALA A 87 -12.60 2.03 -4.58
C ALA A 87 -11.42 1.24 -5.15
N SER A 88 -11.36 1.13 -6.48
CA SER A 88 -10.22 0.54 -7.19
C SER A 88 -9.08 1.52 -7.41
N ASP A 89 -9.40 2.78 -7.65
CA ASP A 89 -8.42 3.82 -7.94
C ASP A 89 -8.82 5.14 -7.26
N ILE A 90 -7.81 5.90 -6.81
CA ILE A 90 -7.94 7.29 -6.36
C ILE A 90 -7.25 8.17 -7.38
N HIS A 91 -7.93 9.17 -7.88
CA HIS A 91 -7.42 10.16 -8.80
C HIS A 91 -7.25 11.50 -8.08
N ILE A 92 -6.05 12.05 -8.11
CA ILE A 92 -5.68 13.34 -7.54
C ILE A 92 -5.27 14.24 -8.70
N GLU A 93 -6.11 15.22 -9.02
CA GLU A 93 -6.04 15.96 -10.26
C GLU A 93 -5.98 17.47 -10.00
N PRO A 94 -4.81 18.11 -10.20
CA PRO A 94 -4.70 19.55 -10.05
C PRO A 94 -5.34 20.30 -11.23
N TYR A 95 -6.08 21.33 -10.89
CA TYR A 95 -6.63 22.35 -11.78
C TYR A 95 -6.12 23.72 -11.35
N GLU A 96 -6.48 24.79 -12.03
CA GLU A 96 -5.97 26.13 -11.81
C GLU A 96 -6.15 26.61 -10.36
N GLU A 97 -7.34 26.48 -9.81
CA GLU A 97 -7.68 26.93 -8.46
C GLU A 97 -7.96 25.79 -7.46
N THR A 98 -8.23 24.60 -7.98
CA THR A 98 -8.70 23.48 -7.16
C THR A 98 -7.89 22.21 -7.42
N LEU A 99 -7.85 21.34 -6.40
CA LEU A 99 -7.37 19.98 -6.48
C LEU A 99 -8.57 19.04 -6.41
N LEU A 100 -8.88 18.34 -7.50
CA LEU A 100 -10.02 17.43 -7.54
C LEU A 100 -9.57 16.03 -7.12
N ILE A 101 -10.18 15.49 -6.07
CA ILE A 101 -9.94 14.11 -5.63
C ILE A 101 -11.18 13.28 -5.92
N ARG A 102 -10.98 12.20 -6.70
CA ARG A 102 -12.06 11.32 -7.15
C ARG A 102 -11.72 9.87 -6.86
N PHE A 103 -12.73 9.10 -6.48
CA PHE A 103 -12.62 7.65 -6.31
C PHE A 103 -13.30 6.94 -7.47
N ARG A 104 -12.67 5.86 -7.93
CA ARG A 104 -13.30 4.96 -8.90
C ARG A 104 -13.91 3.78 -8.14
N THR A 105 -15.24 3.73 -8.12
CA THR A 105 -16.02 2.63 -7.53
C THR A 105 -16.89 2.03 -8.63
N ASP A 106 -16.86 0.71 -8.81
CA ASP A 106 -17.59 -0.01 -9.87
C ASP A 106 -17.33 0.56 -11.28
N GLY A 107 -16.09 0.96 -11.56
CA GLY A 107 -15.67 1.53 -12.83
C GLY A 107 -16.02 3.02 -13.02
N ILE A 108 -16.81 3.63 -12.13
CA ILE A 108 -17.27 5.02 -12.23
C ILE A 108 -16.43 5.92 -11.32
N LEU A 109 -15.94 7.05 -11.87
CA LEU A 109 -15.26 8.08 -11.10
C LEU A 109 -16.27 9.00 -10.43
N LYS A 110 -16.20 9.09 -9.10
CA LYS A 110 -17.04 9.99 -8.27
C LYS A 110 -16.14 11.00 -7.56
N GLU A 111 -16.53 12.25 -7.57
CA GLU A 111 -15.89 13.30 -6.79
C GLU A 111 -16.08 13.03 -5.29
N LYS A 112 -15.00 13.20 -4.51
CA LYS A 112 -15.02 13.09 -3.06
C LYS A 112 -14.80 14.42 -2.37
N ILE A 113 -13.69 15.08 -2.67
CA ILE A 113 -13.37 16.40 -2.14
C ILE A 113 -12.71 17.26 -3.22
N ARG A 114 -12.82 18.58 -3.04
CA ARG A 114 -12.24 19.58 -3.94
C ARG A 114 -11.55 20.71 -3.16
N PRO A 115 -10.40 20.43 -2.53
CA PRO A 115 -9.65 21.44 -1.82
C PRO A 115 -8.98 22.44 -2.77
N SER A 116 -8.36 23.48 -2.21
CA SER A 116 -7.54 24.44 -2.96
C SER A 116 -6.34 23.77 -3.63
N SER A 117 -6.01 24.18 -4.86
CA SER A 117 -4.83 23.69 -5.59
C SER A 117 -3.50 23.92 -4.85
N ARG A 118 -3.47 24.80 -3.86
CA ARG A 118 -2.26 25.12 -3.06
C ARG A 118 -1.69 23.91 -2.32
N ILE A 119 -2.52 22.92 -1.97
CA ILE A 119 -2.08 21.72 -1.28
C ILE A 119 -1.50 20.65 -2.22
N ALA A 120 -1.72 20.77 -3.53
CA ALA A 120 -1.28 19.76 -4.50
C ALA A 120 0.23 19.49 -4.44
N PRO A 121 1.13 20.50 -4.39
CA PRO A 121 2.56 20.23 -4.32
C PRO A 121 2.98 19.46 -3.06
N LEU A 122 2.37 19.76 -1.90
CA LEU A 122 2.65 19.12 -0.62
C LEU A 122 2.19 17.66 -0.65
N LEU A 123 0.96 17.43 -1.09
CA LEU A 123 0.35 16.10 -1.18
C LEU A 123 1.12 15.22 -2.19
N ASN A 124 1.48 15.78 -3.36
CA ASN A 124 2.26 15.08 -4.37
C ASN A 124 3.67 14.71 -3.86
N ALA A 125 4.36 15.64 -3.20
CA ALA A 125 5.68 15.38 -2.63
C ALA A 125 5.62 14.26 -1.60
N ARG A 126 4.64 14.26 -0.70
CA ARG A 126 4.50 13.22 0.31
C ARG A 126 4.18 11.84 -0.30
N ILE A 127 3.26 11.78 -1.27
CA ILE A 127 2.96 10.53 -1.99
C ILE A 127 4.20 10.01 -2.71
N LYS A 128 5.01 10.89 -3.34
CA LYS A 128 6.26 10.48 -3.98
C LYS A 128 7.27 9.92 -3.00
N ILE A 129 7.44 10.53 -1.81
CA ILE A 129 8.30 10.00 -0.74
C ILE A 129 7.85 8.59 -0.35
N MET A 130 6.57 8.42 -0.03
CA MET A 130 6.00 7.14 0.37
C MET A 130 6.14 6.05 -0.68
N SER A 131 6.23 6.43 -1.96
CA SER A 131 6.31 5.52 -3.11
C SER A 131 7.73 5.35 -3.66
N ASN A 132 8.75 5.93 -3.00
CA ASN A 132 10.15 5.94 -3.44
C ASN A 132 10.35 6.56 -4.85
N LEU A 133 9.60 7.62 -5.17
CA LEU A 133 9.69 8.37 -6.41
C LEU A 133 10.57 9.63 -6.24
N ASP A 134 11.10 10.15 -7.35
CA ASP A 134 11.89 11.37 -7.36
C ASP A 134 10.98 12.60 -7.18
N ILE A 135 11.17 13.32 -6.07
CA ILE A 135 10.39 14.51 -5.71
C ILE A 135 10.75 15.70 -6.60
N ALA A 136 12.01 15.80 -7.00
CA ALA A 136 12.52 16.91 -7.78
C ALA A 136 12.07 16.85 -9.25
N GLU A 137 11.93 15.65 -9.80
CA GLU A 137 11.50 15.46 -11.18
C GLU A 137 9.98 15.51 -11.30
N ARG A 138 9.44 16.46 -12.06
CA ARG A 138 7.99 16.71 -12.22
C ARG A 138 7.56 16.76 -13.69
N ARG A 139 8.50 16.55 -14.62
CA ARG A 139 8.29 16.74 -16.07
C ARG A 139 8.07 15.42 -16.80
N ILE A 140 8.40 14.31 -16.18
CA ILE A 140 8.24 12.97 -16.75
C ILE A 140 7.33 12.11 -15.88
N PRO A 141 6.58 11.17 -16.46
CA PRO A 141 5.83 10.19 -15.71
C PRO A 141 6.74 9.35 -14.82
N GLN A 142 6.23 9.00 -13.64
CA GLN A 142 6.89 8.10 -12.73
C GLN A 142 5.90 7.07 -12.19
N ASP A 143 6.36 5.85 -12.01
CA ASP A 143 5.60 4.75 -11.40
C ASP A 143 6.32 4.22 -10.17
N GLY A 144 5.57 4.00 -9.11
CA GLY A 144 6.07 3.52 -7.83
C GLY A 144 5.06 2.66 -7.10
N ARG A 145 5.45 2.23 -5.91
CA ARG A 145 4.62 1.42 -5.02
C ARG A 145 4.81 1.85 -3.59
N MET A 146 3.75 1.76 -2.81
CA MET A 146 3.80 1.85 -1.36
C MET A 146 2.91 0.78 -0.76
N SER A 147 3.27 0.29 0.42
CA SER A 147 2.46 -0.64 1.21
C SER A 147 2.12 0.04 2.52
N LEU A 148 0.85 0.07 2.85
CA LEU A 148 0.34 0.68 4.07
C LEU A 148 -0.43 -0.35 4.88
N LYS A 149 -0.26 -0.30 6.20
CA LYS A 149 -1.07 -1.07 7.14
C LYS A 149 -2.24 -0.20 7.57
N LEU A 150 -3.45 -0.61 7.27
CA LEU A 150 -4.68 0.05 7.68
C LEU A 150 -5.47 -0.90 8.58
N GLY A 151 -5.43 -0.66 9.89
CA GLY A 151 -5.90 -1.61 10.87
C GLY A 151 -5.07 -2.90 10.83
N GLU A 152 -5.73 -4.04 10.71
CA GLU A 152 -5.07 -5.34 10.58
C GLU A 152 -4.72 -5.75 9.13
N ARG A 153 -5.07 -4.91 8.14
CA ARG A 153 -4.89 -5.23 6.72
C ARG A 153 -3.71 -4.49 6.11
N TRP A 154 -2.91 -5.19 5.33
CA TRP A 154 -1.91 -4.58 4.47
C TRP A 154 -2.53 -4.29 3.10
N VAL A 155 -2.43 -3.04 2.66
CA VAL A 155 -2.89 -2.60 1.34
C VAL A 155 -1.67 -2.19 0.53
N ASP A 156 -1.47 -2.82 -0.62
CA ASP A 156 -0.48 -2.39 -1.59
C ASP A 156 -1.11 -1.38 -2.53
N ILE A 157 -0.37 -0.31 -2.81
CA ILE A 157 -0.83 0.78 -3.65
C ILE A 157 0.17 1.00 -4.76
N ARG A 158 -0.27 0.92 -6.01
CA ARG A 158 0.50 1.38 -7.16
C ARG A 158 0.25 2.86 -7.36
N VAL A 159 1.32 3.59 -7.55
CA VAL A 159 1.32 5.04 -7.70
C VAL A 159 1.86 5.39 -9.08
N SER A 160 1.08 6.10 -9.87
CA SER A 160 1.51 6.66 -11.15
C SER A 160 1.38 8.17 -11.11
N THR A 161 2.44 8.89 -11.46
CA THR A 161 2.44 10.35 -11.60
C THR A 161 2.56 10.74 -13.06
N LEU A 162 1.77 11.72 -13.47
CA LEU A 162 1.72 12.23 -14.85
C LEU A 162 1.78 13.75 -14.84
N PRO A 163 2.72 14.38 -15.56
CA PRO A 163 2.75 15.83 -15.75
C PRO A 163 1.44 16.32 -16.37
N SER A 164 0.91 17.42 -15.86
CA SER A 164 -0.24 18.11 -16.44
C SER A 164 -0.04 19.64 -16.40
N SER A 165 -0.94 20.39 -17.01
CA SER A 165 -0.80 21.86 -17.16
C SER A 165 -0.76 22.59 -15.82
N TYR A 166 -1.40 22.07 -14.78
CA TYR A 166 -1.48 22.69 -13.45
C TYR A 166 -0.71 21.94 -12.35
N GLY A 167 0.21 21.05 -12.73
CA GLY A 167 1.04 20.26 -11.83
C GLY A 167 0.95 18.77 -12.16
N GLU A 168 1.46 17.92 -11.28
CA GLU A 168 1.42 16.47 -11.49
C GLU A 168 0.08 15.90 -11.05
N ARG A 169 -0.54 15.15 -11.93
CA ARG A 169 -1.67 14.28 -11.64
C ARG A 169 -1.16 12.98 -11.05
N ILE A 170 -1.81 12.50 -10.00
CA ILE A 170 -1.48 11.21 -9.38
C ILE A 170 -2.68 10.27 -9.48
N VAL A 171 -2.38 9.01 -9.78
CA VAL A 171 -3.35 7.92 -9.69
C VAL A 171 -2.80 6.87 -8.73
N LEU A 172 -3.58 6.56 -7.70
CA LEU A 172 -3.30 5.51 -6.73
C LEU A 172 -4.23 4.34 -7.02
N ARG A 173 -3.70 3.20 -7.43
CA ARG A 173 -4.46 1.96 -7.59
C ARG A 173 -4.33 1.12 -6.33
N LEU A 174 -5.46 0.87 -5.70
CA LEU A 174 -5.55 0.05 -4.50
C LEU A 174 -5.54 -1.43 -4.87
N LEU A 175 -4.63 -2.19 -4.28
CA LEU A 175 -4.51 -3.63 -4.49
C LEU A 175 -4.82 -4.30 -3.14
N ASP A 176 -6.07 -4.70 -2.96
CA ASP A 176 -6.45 -5.42 -1.74
C ASP A 176 -5.85 -6.84 -1.75
N LYS A 177 -5.06 -7.15 -0.73
CA LYS A 177 -4.49 -8.49 -0.55
C LYS A 177 -5.48 -9.48 0.06
N ALA A 178 -6.59 -8.99 0.62
CA ALA A 178 -7.46 -9.80 1.47
C ALA A 178 -8.30 -10.81 0.69
N ASP A 179 -8.57 -10.59 -0.60
CA ASP A 179 -9.53 -11.39 -1.37
C ASP A 179 -8.91 -12.29 -2.45
N SER A 180 -7.59 -12.33 -2.58
CA SER A 180 -6.98 -13.28 -3.51
C SER A 180 -6.89 -14.66 -2.85
N SER A 181 -8.01 -15.37 -2.80
CA SER A 181 -7.99 -16.82 -2.58
C SER A 181 -7.06 -17.45 -3.60
N LEU A 182 -5.97 -18.00 -3.09
CA LEU A 182 -4.96 -18.66 -3.91
C LEU A 182 -5.24 -20.17 -4.04
N ASP A 183 -6.42 -20.64 -3.59
CA ASP A 183 -6.78 -22.05 -3.77
C ASP A 183 -7.25 -22.30 -5.20
N LEU A 184 -6.59 -23.27 -5.85
CA LEU A 184 -6.98 -23.73 -7.19
C LEU A 184 -8.45 -24.11 -7.30
N LYS A 185 -9.11 -24.52 -6.21
CA LYS A 185 -10.52 -24.90 -6.21
C LYS A 185 -11.46 -23.70 -6.42
N GLU A 186 -11.03 -22.52 -6.03
CA GLU A 186 -11.83 -21.30 -6.11
C GLU A 186 -11.73 -20.60 -7.47
N LEU A 187 -10.86 -21.08 -8.36
CA LEU A 187 -10.71 -20.56 -9.73
C LEU A 187 -11.94 -20.81 -10.63
N GLY A 188 -12.98 -21.52 -10.16
CA GLY A 188 -14.17 -21.84 -10.94
C GLY A 188 -13.95 -22.91 -12.02
N MET A 189 -12.85 -23.65 -11.97
CA MET A 189 -12.58 -24.76 -12.86
C MET A 189 -13.50 -25.94 -12.57
N THR A 190 -13.97 -26.64 -13.62
CA THR A 190 -14.62 -27.94 -13.43
C THR A 190 -13.64 -28.93 -12.81
N GLU A 191 -14.15 -29.95 -12.09
CA GLU A 191 -13.28 -30.91 -11.42
C GLU A 191 -12.30 -31.61 -12.38
N ASN A 192 -12.77 -32.00 -13.57
CA ASN A 192 -11.92 -32.61 -14.60
C ASN A 192 -10.80 -31.67 -15.05
N LEU A 193 -11.10 -30.39 -15.27
CA LEU A 193 -10.12 -29.39 -15.69
C LEU A 193 -9.11 -29.14 -14.58
N LEU A 194 -9.59 -29.04 -13.34
CA LEU A 194 -8.75 -28.86 -12.16
C LEU A 194 -7.76 -30.02 -11.98
N GLN A 195 -8.22 -31.28 -12.13
CA GLN A 195 -7.36 -32.44 -12.00
C GLN A 195 -6.32 -32.51 -13.14
N ASN A 196 -6.74 -32.18 -14.36
CA ASN A 196 -5.82 -32.07 -15.49
C ASN A 196 -4.76 -30.98 -15.25
N TYR A 197 -5.16 -29.79 -14.79
CA TYR A 197 -4.23 -28.71 -14.51
C TYR A 197 -3.23 -29.11 -13.42
N LYS A 198 -3.70 -29.70 -12.32
CA LYS A 198 -2.84 -30.23 -11.26
C LYS A 198 -1.86 -31.30 -11.75
N SER A 199 -2.27 -32.15 -12.65
CA SER A 199 -1.39 -33.18 -13.24
C SER A 199 -0.30 -32.54 -14.11
N GLN A 200 -0.66 -31.54 -14.91
CA GLN A 200 0.31 -30.85 -15.77
C GLN A 200 1.33 -30.04 -14.92
N LEU A 201 0.89 -29.40 -13.85
CA LEU A 201 1.78 -28.68 -12.92
C LEU A 201 2.84 -29.60 -12.29
N LYS A 202 2.55 -30.88 -12.13
CA LYS A 202 3.49 -31.86 -11.53
C LYS A 202 4.49 -32.45 -12.51
N ASN A 203 4.34 -32.20 -13.81
CA ASN A 203 5.27 -32.72 -14.82
C ASN A 203 6.66 -32.10 -14.61
N ASN A 204 7.70 -32.91 -14.77
CA ASN A 204 9.09 -32.50 -14.61
C ASN A 204 9.61 -31.59 -15.73
N SER A 205 8.92 -31.53 -16.85
CA SER A 205 9.30 -30.74 -18.02
C SER A 205 8.06 -30.34 -18.83
N GLY A 206 8.15 -29.22 -19.52
CA GLY A 206 7.09 -28.70 -20.35
C GLY A 206 6.89 -27.19 -20.17
N ILE A 207 5.89 -26.67 -20.86
CA ILE A 207 5.45 -25.28 -20.78
C ILE A 207 3.94 -25.28 -20.60
N ILE A 208 3.45 -24.50 -19.64
CA ILE A 208 2.03 -24.21 -19.46
C ILE A 208 1.82 -22.74 -19.83
N LEU A 209 1.01 -22.50 -20.86
CA LEU A 209 0.71 -21.15 -21.32
C LEU A 209 -0.67 -20.72 -20.82
N VAL A 210 -0.72 -19.60 -20.08
CA VAL A 210 -1.95 -18.98 -19.58
C VAL A 210 -2.19 -17.68 -20.33
N THR A 211 -3.25 -17.61 -21.12
CA THR A 211 -3.57 -16.45 -21.98
C THR A 211 -4.98 -15.94 -21.73
N GLY A 212 -5.22 -14.68 -22.12
CA GLY A 212 -6.55 -14.06 -22.05
C GLY A 212 -6.46 -12.53 -21.94
N PRO A 213 -7.58 -11.81 -22.04
CA PRO A 213 -7.62 -10.36 -21.87
C PRO A 213 -7.30 -9.92 -20.43
N THR A 214 -7.15 -8.62 -20.21
CA THR A 214 -7.00 -8.04 -18.88
C THR A 214 -8.25 -8.38 -18.04
N GLY A 215 -8.05 -8.74 -16.77
CA GLY A 215 -9.14 -9.10 -15.85
C GLY A 215 -9.68 -10.54 -16.03
N SER A 216 -9.12 -11.38 -16.93
CA SER A 216 -9.58 -12.75 -17.14
C SER A 216 -9.08 -13.77 -16.10
N GLY A 217 -8.36 -13.34 -15.08
CA GLY A 217 -7.82 -14.22 -14.02
C GLY A 217 -6.50 -14.91 -14.35
N LYS A 218 -5.72 -14.42 -15.34
CA LYS A 218 -4.40 -15.01 -15.69
C LYS A 218 -3.46 -15.06 -14.49
N THR A 219 -3.24 -13.91 -13.86
CA THR A 219 -2.37 -13.78 -12.68
C THR A 219 -2.86 -14.66 -11.55
N THR A 220 -4.16 -14.65 -11.27
CA THR A 220 -4.78 -15.49 -10.25
C THR A 220 -4.52 -16.98 -10.51
N THR A 221 -4.67 -17.43 -11.76
CA THR A 221 -4.42 -18.83 -12.16
C THR A 221 -2.95 -19.21 -11.98
N LEU A 222 -2.02 -18.32 -12.41
CA LEU A 222 -0.58 -18.56 -12.25
C LEU A 222 -0.18 -18.62 -10.76
N TYR A 223 -0.61 -17.67 -9.98
CA TYR A 223 -0.25 -17.61 -8.55
C TYR A 223 -0.86 -18.76 -7.75
N SER A 224 -2.11 -19.16 -8.05
CA SER A 224 -2.70 -20.37 -7.45
C SER A 224 -1.93 -21.64 -7.84
N GLY A 225 -1.41 -21.71 -9.09
CA GLY A 225 -0.55 -22.78 -9.52
C GLY A 225 0.80 -22.81 -8.79
N LEU A 226 1.43 -21.65 -8.62
CA LEU A 226 2.67 -21.51 -7.85
C LEU A 226 2.47 -21.94 -6.40
N ASN A 227 1.38 -21.48 -5.77
CA ASN A 227 1.03 -21.84 -4.41
C ASN A 227 0.79 -23.34 -4.24
N TYR A 228 0.13 -23.96 -5.20
CA TYR A 228 -0.07 -25.41 -5.21
C TYR A 228 1.24 -26.21 -5.31
N LEU A 229 2.25 -25.67 -6.03
CA LEU A 229 3.56 -26.28 -6.17
C LEU A 229 4.51 -25.99 -5.02
N ASN A 230 4.21 -24.97 -4.23
CA ASN A 230 5.06 -24.47 -3.16
C ASN A 230 4.94 -25.33 -1.88
N ASP A 231 5.53 -26.51 -1.95
CA ASP A 231 5.56 -27.51 -0.88
C ASP A 231 6.87 -27.48 -0.06
N GLN A 232 7.66 -26.40 -0.23
CA GLN A 232 8.98 -26.21 0.37
C GLN A 232 10.05 -27.23 -0.06
N THR A 233 9.73 -28.18 -0.92
CA THR A 233 10.71 -29.14 -1.47
C THR A 233 11.24 -28.70 -2.82
N ARG A 234 10.65 -27.68 -3.43
CA ARG A 234 10.96 -27.17 -4.76
C ARG A 234 11.56 -25.78 -4.71
N ASN A 235 12.52 -25.53 -5.57
CA ASN A 235 12.98 -24.17 -5.84
C ASN A 235 12.12 -23.56 -6.94
N ILE A 236 11.20 -22.66 -6.54
CA ILE A 236 10.29 -21.98 -7.45
C ILE A 236 10.79 -20.55 -7.66
N LEU A 237 10.98 -20.19 -8.93
CA LEU A 237 11.46 -18.85 -9.30
C LEU A 237 10.47 -18.22 -10.28
N THR A 238 10.26 -16.91 -10.16
CA THR A 238 9.49 -16.13 -11.12
C THR A 238 10.29 -14.95 -11.65
N VAL A 239 9.91 -14.50 -12.83
CA VAL A 239 10.30 -13.19 -13.41
C VAL A 239 9.02 -12.48 -13.79
N GLU A 240 8.80 -11.29 -13.25
CA GLU A 240 7.50 -10.60 -13.30
C GLU A 240 7.66 -9.12 -13.64
N ASP A 241 6.68 -8.56 -14.36
CA ASP A 241 6.62 -7.12 -14.66
C ASP A 241 5.18 -6.59 -14.50
N PRO A 242 4.88 -6.12 -13.27
CA PRO A 242 5.62 -6.23 -12.02
C PRO A 242 5.15 -7.45 -11.16
N ILE A 243 5.83 -7.70 -10.03
CA ILE A 243 5.32 -8.63 -8.99
C ILE A 243 3.99 -8.06 -8.46
N GLU A 244 2.91 -8.85 -8.48
CA GLU A 244 1.61 -8.41 -7.97
C GLU A 244 1.56 -8.43 -6.43
N TYR A 245 1.98 -9.54 -5.82
CA TYR A 245 2.14 -9.70 -4.38
C TYR A 245 3.19 -10.76 -4.05
N ALA A 246 3.78 -10.67 -2.86
CA ALA A 246 4.79 -11.63 -2.41
C ALA A 246 4.17 -12.99 -2.07
N ILE A 247 4.81 -14.08 -2.52
CA ILE A 247 4.48 -15.45 -2.14
C ILE A 247 5.64 -15.96 -1.27
N GLU A 248 5.36 -16.29 -0.02
CA GLU A 248 6.36 -16.87 0.86
C GLU A 248 6.88 -18.20 0.28
N GLY A 249 8.20 -18.37 0.27
CA GLY A 249 8.85 -19.58 -0.27
C GLY A 249 9.07 -19.58 -1.78
N VAL A 250 8.69 -18.52 -2.52
CA VAL A 250 8.95 -18.33 -3.96
C VAL A 250 9.97 -17.23 -4.17
N GLY A 251 11.00 -17.49 -4.96
CA GLY A 251 11.99 -16.49 -5.35
C GLY A 251 11.47 -15.62 -6.49
N GLN A 252 10.85 -14.47 -6.16
CA GLN A 252 10.25 -13.57 -7.14
C GLN A 252 11.24 -12.49 -7.57
N THR A 253 11.46 -12.35 -8.88
CA THR A 253 12.33 -11.34 -9.48
C THR A 253 11.50 -10.37 -10.29
N GLN A 254 11.58 -9.08 -9.96
CA GLN A 254 10.92 -8.04 -10.74
C GLN A 254 11.81 -7.54 -11.86
N VAL A 255 11.27 -7.43 -13.08
CA VAL A 255 11.91 -6.77 -14.21
C VAL A 255 12.29 -5.33 -13.83
N ASN A 256 13.51 -4.93 -14.14
CA ASN A 256 14.01 -3.58 -13.93
C ASN A 256 14.85 -3.12 -15.12
N ASN A 257 14.20 -2.53 -16.09
CA ASN A 257 14.82 -2.06 -17.32
C ASN A 257 15.87 -0.96 -17.09
N ARG A 258 15.83 -0.22 -15.96
CA ARG A 258 16.81 0.82 -15.64
C ARG A 258 18.21 0.25 -15.41
N VAL A 259 18.29 -0.98 -14.91
CA VAL A 259 19.57 -1.69 -14.69
C VAL A 259 19.81 -2.82 -15.70
N GLY A 260 19.02 -2.88 -16.77
CA GLY A 260 19.15 -3.88 -17.82
C GLY A 260 18.60 -5.26 -17.48
N LEU A 261 17.82 -5.40 -16.40
CA LEU A 261 17.16 -6.66 -16.03
C LEU A 261 15.81 -6.73 -16.76
N SER A 262 15.74 -7.46 -17.85
CA SER A 262 14.54 -7.76 -18.63
C SER A 262 14.13 -9.24 -18.51
N PHE A 263 13.01 -9.62 -19.13
CA PHE A 263 12.65 -11.03 -19.28
C PHE A 263 13.72 -11.85 -19.99
#